data_d57348a1dc9c070f8b740ae53970e378
#
_entry.id   d57348a1dc9c070f8b740ae53970e378
#
_cell.length_a   1.000
_cell.length_b   1.000
_cell.length_c   1.000
_cell.angle_alpha   90.00
_cell.angle_beta   90.00
_cell.angle_gamma   90.00
#
_symmetry.space_group_name_H-M   'P 1'
#
loop_
_entity.id
_entity.type
_entity.pdbx_description
1 polymer ?
#
loop_
_entity_poly.entity_id
_entity_poly.type
_entity_poly.pdbx_seq_one_letter_code
_entity_poly.pdbx_strand_id
1 'polypeptide(L)'
;PDVIYSPVVPDRRLFAKDVVRFEGELVAAVAAVDAATAQAAVDAIVVEYEDLPIVDDLEAAMAAGSTLVHQDWESYAVTGDTVQRPNVASFSSIEKGDVDAAMASADHVVTSRYVADGSHALPIEPRAVVAQWEGEKVTIWTSTQVPFDARAGVCETLQMPASRVR
;
A
#
# COMPACT_ATOMS: atom_id res chain seq x y z
N PRO A 1 -5.40 -2.20 -16.68
CA PRO A 1 -4.16 -1.44 -16.81
C PRO A 1 -3.22 -1.81 -15.68
N ASP A 2 -1.94 -1.92 -16.02
CA ASP A 2 -0.87 -2.28 -15.08
C ASP A 2 -0.46 -1.00 -14.31
N VAL A 3 -1.37 -0.46 -13.53
CA VAL A 3 -1.16 0.77 -12.78
C VAL A 3 -0.59 0.42 -11.42
N ILE A 4 0.59 0.97 -11.14
CA ILE A 4 1.22 0.90 -9.83
C ILE A 4 1.01 2.25 -9.15
N TYR A 5 0.52 2.23 -7.94
CA TYR A 5 0.26 3.45 -7.18
C TYR A 5 0.77 3.32 -5.75
N SER A 6 1.13 4.40 -5.15
CA SER A 6 1.30 4.63 -3.72
C SER A 6 1.89 6.04 -3.53
N PRO A 7 1.58 6.74 -2.47
CA PRO A 7 2.10 8.09 -2.26
C PRO A 7 3.58 8.13 -1.84
N VAL A 8 4.15 7.03 -1.36
CA VAL A 8 5.54 6.98 -0.85
C VAL A 8 6.42 6.12 -1.74
N VAL A 9 6.07 4.86 -1.90
CA VAL A 9 6.74 3.93 -2.81
C VAL A 9 5.69 3.36 -3.74
N PRO A 10 5.76 3.56 -5.06
CA PRO A 10 4.78 3.02 -6.00
C PRO A 10 4.99 1.51 -6.16
N ASP A 11 4.49 0.75 -5.19
CA ASP A 11 4.66 -0.69 -5.05
C ASP A 11 3.33 -1.47 -5.12
N ARG A 12 2.18 -0.76 -5.15
CA ARG A 12 0.86 -1.38 -5.15
C ARG A 12 0.26 -1.41 -6.53
N ARG A 13 -0.18 -2.58 -6.93
CA ARG A 13 -1.02 -2.77 -8.12
C ARG A 13 -2.49 -2.64 -7.75
N LEU A 14 -3.32 -2.22 -8.70
CA LEU A 14 -4.78 -2.18 -8.52
C LEU A 14 -5.34 -3.59 -8.27
N PHE A 15 -4.79 -4.57 -8.97
CA PHE A 15 -5.05 -6.00 -8.76
C PHE A 15 -3.72 -6.75 -8.70
N ALA A 16 -3.63 -7.74 -7.85
CA ALA A 16 -2.49 -8.67 -7.83
C ALA A 16 -2.36 -9.33 -9.22
N LYS A 17 -1.15 -9.44 -9.72
CA LYS A 17 -0.90 -10.01 -11.04
C LYS A 17 -0.31 -11.42 -10.94
N ASP A 18 0.83 -11.53 -10.30
CA ASP A 18 1.58 -12.79 -10.24
C ASP A 18 1.68 -13.32 -8.80
N VAL A 19 1.67 -12.42 -7.81
CA VAL A 19 1.82 -12.73 -6.39
C VAL A 19 0.84 -11.91 -5.57
N VAL A 20 0.17 -12.57 -4.63
CA VAL A 20 -0.61 -11.94 -3.56
C VAL A 20 0.30 -11.83 -2.33
N ARG A 21 0.46 -10.63 -1.76
CA ARG A 21 1.45 -10.34 -0.73
C ARG A 21 0.87 -10.18 0.66
N PHE A 22 -0.44 -9.93 0.77
CA PHE A 22 -1.11 -9.76 2.06
C PHE A 22 -2.59 -10.13 1.96
N GLU A 23 -3.18 -10.47 3.08
CA GLU A 23 -4.60 -10.78 3.18
C GLU A 23 -5.45 -9.54 2.80
N GLY A 24 -6.41 -9.74 1.88
CA GLY A 24 -7.26 -8.67 1.37
C GLY A 24 -6.70 -7.93 0.14
N GLU A 25 -5.57 -8.36 -0.41
CA GLU A 25 -5.10 -7.83 -1.70
C GLU A 25 -6.09 -8.22 -2.81
N LEU A 26 -6.47 -7.24 -3.65
CA LEU A 26 -7.47 -7.46 -4.69
C LEU A 26 -6.92 -8.34 -5.81
N VAL A 27 -7.64 -9.39 -6.16
CA VAL A 27 -7.28 -10.32 -7.24
C VAL A 27 -8.10 -10.06 -8.49
N ALA A 28 -9.42 -9.84 -8.32
CA ALA A 28 -10.33 -9.60 -9.42
C ALA A 28 -11.49 -8.68 -8.99
N ALA A 29 -12.17 -8.10 -9.96
CA ALA A 29 -13.42 -7.37 -9.75
C ALA A 29 -14.40 -7.70 -10.87
N VAL A 30 -15.69 -7.65 -10.52
CA VAL A 30 -16.79 -7.90 -11.44
C VAL A 30 -17.70 -6.67 -11.49
N ALA A 31 -18.10 -6.28 -12.70
CA ALA A 31 -19.15 -5.32 -12.93
C ALA A 31 -20.33 -6.02 -13.63
N ALA A 32 -21.54 -5.84 -13.13
CA ALA A 32 -22.76 -6.45 -13.66
C ALA A 32 -23.93 -5.45 -13.65
N VAL A 33 -25.06 -5.85 -14.20
CA VAL A 33 -26.27 -5.02 -14.30
C VAL A 33 -26.94 -4.77 -12.95
N ASP A 34 -26.71 -5.64 -11.98
CA ASP A 34 -27.19 -5.52 -10.60
C ASP A 34 -26.24 -6.24 -9.61
N ALA A 35 -26.45 -5.97 -8.33
CA ALA A 35 -25.62 -6.51 -7.26
C ALA A 35 -25.69 -8.04 -7.14
N ALA A 36 -26.86 -8.64 -7.36
CA ALA A 36 -27.04 -10.08 -7.26
C ALA A 36 -26.25 -10.82 -8.36
N THR A 37 -26.32 -10.30 -9.58
CA THR A 37 -25.55 -10.83 -10.71
C THR A 37 -24.05 -10.65 -10.50
N ALA A 38 -23.62 -9.49 -9.96
CA ALA A 38 -22.22 -9.25 -9.63
C ALA A 38 -21.72 -10.23 -8.56
N GLN A 39 -22.50 -10.46 -7.50
CA GLN A 39 -22.14 -11.39 -6.44
C GLN A 39 -22.04 -12.83 -6.95
N ALA A 40 -23.03 -13.28 -7.73
CA ALA A 40 -23.01 -14.62 -8.32
C ALA A 40 -21.78 -14.83 -9.22
N ALA A 41 -21.36 -13.80 -9.94
CA ALA A 41 -20.16 -13.88 -10.77
C ALA A 41 -18.87 -13.89 -9.93
N VAL A 42 -18.81 -13.12 -8.83
CA VAL A 42 -17.67 -13.18 -7.88
C VAL A 42 -17.58 -14.57 -7.26
N ASP A 43 -18.70 -15.15 -6.82
CA ASP A 43 -18.75 -16.48 -6.20
C ASP A 43 -18.34 -17.61 -7.18
N ALA A 44 -18.44 -17.37 -8.48
CA ALA A 44 -18.00 -18.29 -9.53
C ALA A 44 -16.50 -18.19 -9.87
N ILE A 45 -15.79 -17.19 -9.35
CA ILE A 45 -14.35 -17.06 -9.57
C ILE A 45 -13.61 -18.11 -8.74
N VAL A 46 -12.84 -18.94 -9.40
CA VAL A 46 -11.95 -19.92 -8.76
C VAL A 46 -10.52 -19.40 -8.88
N VAL A 47 -9.82 -19.30 -7.75
CA VAL A 47 -8.42 -18.90 -7.70
C VAL A 47 -7.61 -20.06 -7.13
N GLU A 48 -6.62 -20.50 -7.87
CA GLU A 48 -5.65 -21.50 -7.40
C GLU A 48 -4.39 -20.77 -6.94
N TYR A 49 -3.95 -21.06 -5.71
CA TYR A 49 -2.77 -20.45 -5.11
C TYR A 49 -1.65 -21.48 -4.93
N GLU A 50 -0.44 -21.05 -5.16
CA GLU A 50 0.76 -21.72 -4.71
C GLU A 50 1.30 -20.99 -3.48
N ASP A 51 1.43 -21.69 -2.35
CA ASP A 51 1.87 -21.11 -1.10
C ASP A 51 3.35 -20.70 -1.16
N LEU A 52 3.62 -19.45 -0.81
CA LEU A 52 4.97 -18.92 -0.65
C LEU A 52 5.34 -18.81 0.83
N PRO A 53 6.65 -18.72 1.17
CA PRO A 53 7.06 -18.54 2.55
C PRO A 53 6.45 -17.28 3.16
N ILE A 54 5.87 -17.43 4.35
CA ILE A 54 5.22 -16.32 5.09
C ILE A 54 6.31 -15.43 5.70
N VAL A 55 6.07 -14.11 5.64
CA VAL A 55 6.90 -13.09 6.28
C VAL A 55 6.00 -12.30 7.24
N ASP A 56 6.00 -12.69 8.50
CA ASP A 56 5.11 -12.16 9.55
C ASP A 56 5.87 -11.52 10.74
N ASP A 57 7.19 -11.63 10.76
CA ASP A 57 8.05 -11.00 11.78
C ASP A 57 8.93 -9.90 11.17
N LEU A 58 8.87 -8.69 11.74
CA LEU A 58 9.59 -7.52 11.22
C LEU A 58 11.11 -7.66 11.28
N GLU A 59 11.64 -8.24 12.35
CA GLU A 59 13.08 -8.38 12.53
C GLU A 59 13.62 -9.48 11.61
N ALA A 60 12.89 -10.60 11.52
CA ALA A 60 13.21 -11.69 10.59
C ALA A 60 13.14 -11.21 9.13
N ALA A 61 12.16 -10.35 8.79
CA ALA A 61 12.03 -9.77 7.45
C ALA A 61 13.23 -8.90 7.05
N MET A 62 13.83 -8.20 8.01
CA MET A 62 15.01 -7.34 7.77
C MET A 62 16.34 -8.08 7.84
N ALA A 63 16.36 -9.34 8.25
CA ALA A 63 17.57 -10.13 8.34
C ALA A 63 18.19 -10.39 6.96
N ALA A 64 19.52 -10.52 6.91
CA ALA A 64 20.21 -10.84 5.68
C ALA A 64 19.77 -12.22 5.14
N GLY A 65 19.36 -12.27 3.87
CA GLY A 65 18.90 -13.50 3.22
C GLY A 65 17.45 -13.89 3.54
N SER A 66 16.67 -13.00 4.17
CA SER A 66 15.24 -13.20 4.38
C SER A 66 14.47 -13.32 3.06
N THR A 67 13.31 -13.97 3.11
CA THR A 67 12.37 -14.02 1.98
C THR A 67 11.92 -12.58 1.64
N LEU A 68 11.99 -12.23 0.36
CA LEU A 68 11.54 -10.93 -0.12
C LEU A 68 10.03 -10.92 -0.32
N VAL A 69 9.34 -9.95 0.29
CA VAL A 69 7.92 -9.69 0.03
C VAL A 69 7.72 -9.09 -1.37
N HIS A 70 8.62 -8.19 -1.77
CA HIS A 70 8.69 -7.63 -3.12
C HIS A 70 10.01 -8.03 -3.76
N GLN A 71 9.97 -8.93 -4.73
CA GLN A 71 11.16 -9.44 -5.39
C GLN A 71 11.81 -8.41 -6.31
N ASP A 72 11.02 -7.49 -6.82
CA ASP A 72 11.38 -6.42 -7.73
C ASP A 72 11.58 -5.05 -7.04
N TRP A 73 11.80 -5.05 -5.72
CA TRP A 73 11.92 -3.84 -4.88
C TRP A 73 12.95 -2.82 -5.40
N GLU A 74 14.03 -3.26 -6.03
CA GLU A 74 15.06 -2.37 -6.61
C GLU A 74 14.55 -1.55 -7.81
N SER A 75 13.48 -2.02 -8.46
CA SER A 75 12.89 -1.36 -9.62
C SER A 75 11.92 -0.24 -9.26
N TYR A 76 11.50 -0.14 -7.99
CA TYR A 76 10.53 0.85 -7.56
C TYR A 76 11.15 2.24 -7.50
N ALA A 77 10.44 3.22 -8.04
CA ALA A 77 10.82 4.61 -7.89
C ALA A 77 10.67 5.03 -6.43
N VAL A 78 11.72 5.59 -5.85
CA VAL A 78 11.64 6.18 -4.50
C VAL A 78 11.60 7.70 -4.59
N THR A 79 10.82 8.30 -3.70
CA THR A 79 10.74 9.75 -3.56
C THR A 79 11.57 10.21 -2.37
N GLY A 80 12.37 11.29 -2.58
CA GLY A 80 13.22 11.86 -1.52
C GLY A 80 14.50 11.04 -1.26
N ASP A 81 15.05 11.20 -0.06
CA ASP A 81 16.30 10.58 0.39
C ASP A 81 16.10 9.17 0.97
N THR A 82 15.03 8.48 0.55
CA THR A 82 14.72 7.14 1.05
C THR A 82 15.77 6.14 0.55
N VAL A 83 16.45 5.49 1.46
CA VAL A 83 17.39 4.41 1.13
C VAL A 83 16.60 3.13 0.88
N GLN A 84 16.66 2.61 -0.34
CA GLN A 84 16.07 1.32 -0.67
C GLN A 84 16.80 0.19 0.03
N ARG A 85 16.05 -0.68 0.71
CA ARG A 85 16.54 -1.89 1.36
C ARG A 85 15.53 -3.01 1.17
N PRO A 86 15.98 -4.28 1.10
CA PRO A 86 15.06 -5.42 1.08
C PRO A 86 14.05 -5.36 2.23
N ASN A 87 12.76 -5.57 1.94
CA ASN A 87 11.66 -5.58 2.90
C ASN A 87 11.51 -4.30 3.77
N VAL A 88 12.11 -3.18 3.38
CA VAL A 88 11.99 -1.90 4.08
C VAL A 88 11.30 -0.88 3.18
N ALA A 89 10.09 -0.49 3.55
CA ALA A 89 9.29 0.44 2.75
C ALA A 89 9.84 1.88 2.80
N SER A 90 10.36 2.30 3.96
CA SER A 90 10.97 3.62 4.13
C SER A 90 11.95 3.62 5.28
N PHE A 91 12.95 4.46 5.19
CA PHE A 91 13.92 4.70 6.25
C PHE A 91 14.14 6.21 6.37
N SER A 92 14.13 6.72 7.59
CA SER A 92 14.46 8.10 7.88
C SER A 92 15.34 8.18 9.12
N SER A 93 16.34 9.09 9.11
CA SER A 93 17.16 9.38 10.26
C SER A 93 17.13 10.88 10.55
N ILE A 94 17.01 11.23 11.81
CA ILE A 94 17.11 12.61 12.28
C ILE A 94 18.16 12.64 13.36
N GLU A 95 19.23 13.36 13.10
CA GLU A 95 20.36 13.50 14.03
C GLU A 95 20.58 14.96 14.38
N LYS A 96 20.88 15.23 15.64
CA LYS A 96 21.21 16.57 16.14
C LYS A 96 22.40 16.49 17.10
N GLY A 97 23.49 17.15 16.76
CA GLY A 97 24.74 17.11 17.50
C GLY A 97 25.52 15.82 17.25
N ASP A 98 26.51 15.57 18.10
CA ASP A 98 27.35 14.37 18.07
C ASP A 98 26.77 13.33 19.04
N VAL A 99 25.94 12.41 18.50
CA VAL A 99 25.24 11.39 19.28
C VAL A 99 26.20 10.38 19.88
N ASP A 100 27.21 9.96 19.11
CA ASP A 100 28.19 8.96 19.54
C ASP A 100 29.05 9.48 20.70
N ALA A 101 29.52 10.71 20.59
CA ALA A 101 30.29 11.35 21.67
C ALA A 101 29.41 11.56 22.93
N ALA A 102 28.16 11.94 22.76
CA ALA A 102 27.22 12.10 23.88
C ALA A 102 26.94 10.76 24.59
N MET A 103 26.73 9.69 23.84
CA MET A 103 26.53 8.34 24.40
C MET A 103 27.79 7.83 25.12
N ALA A 104 28.98 8.06 24.54
CA ALA A 104 30.25 7.64 25.12
C ALA A 104 30.58 8.38 26.42
N SER A 105 30.10 9.63 26.59
CA SER A 105 30.35 10.47 27.77
C SER A 105 29.23 10.46 28.82
N ALA A 106 28.16 9.75 28.55
CA ALA A 106 27.01 9.67 29.48
C ALA A 106 27.35 8.81 30.70
N ASP A 107 26.99 9.29 31.91
CA ASP A 107 27.15 8.53 33.16
C ASP A 107 26.34 7.22 33.16
N HIS A 108 25.19 7.24 32.50
CA HIS A 108 24.30 6.09 32.37
C HIS A 108 23.69 6.04 30.97
N VAL A 109 23.72 4.87 30.35
CA VAL A 109 23.05 4.57 29.08
C VAL A 109 22.01 3.48 29.32
N VAL A 110 20.76 3.75 28.94
CA VAL A 110 19.66 2.78 29.03
C VAL A 110 19.16 2.47 27.62
N THR A 111 19.14 1.19 27.29
CA THR A 111 18.56 0.69 26.03
C THR A 111 17.30 -0.11 26.33
N SER A 112 16.20 0.23 25.68
CA SER A 112 14.93 -0.46 25.86
C SER A 112 14.32 -0.80 24.50
N ARG A 113 13.63 -1.94 24.43
CA ARG A 113 12.86 -2.37 23.28
C ARG A 113 11.37 -2.25 23.59
N TYR A 114 10.63 -1.61 22.68
CA TYR A 114 9.19 -1.48 22.76
C TYR A 114 8.57 -2.15 21.54
N VAL A 115 7.53 -2.96 21.76
CA VAL A 115 6.77 -3.63 20.72
C VAL A 115 5.32 -3.19 20.82
N ALA A 116 4.75 -2.76 19.70
CA ALA A 116 3.33 -2.45 19.60
C ALA A 116 2.77 -3.27 18.44
N ASP A 117 1.73 -4.04 18.72
CA ASP A 117 1.04 -4.80 17.68
C ASP A 117 0.23 -3.86 16.77
N GLY A 118 0.10 -4.27 15.52
CA GLY A 118 -0.78 -3.60 14.57
C GLY A 118 -2.23 -3.67 15.04
N SER A 119 -2.97 -2.56 14.92
CA SER A 119 -4.39 -2.51 15.25
C SER A 119 -5.19 -1.90 14.10
N HIS A 120 -6.41 -2.41 13.91
CA HIS A 120 -7.34 -1.87 12.92
C HIS A 120 -8.12 -0.71 13.52
N ALA A 121 -8.19 0.42 12.80
CA ALA A 121 -8.87 1.63 13.28
C ALA A 121 -10.39 1.49 13.42
N LEU A 122 -11.01 0.52 12.75
CA LEU A 122 -12.46 0.23 12.79
C LEU A 122 -13.33 1.49 12.69
N PRO A 123 -13.24 2.27 11.60
CA PRO A 123 -14.02 3.48 11.47
C PRO A 123 -15.52 3.18 11.47
N ILE A 124 -16.32 4.02 12.16
CA ILE A 124 -17.78 3.88 12.21
C ILE A 124 -18.41 4.11 10.85
N GLU A 125 -17.90 5.06 10.08
CA GLU A 125 -18.34 5.28 8.69
C GLU A 125 -17.77 4.19 7.77
N PRO A 126 -18.63 3.39 7.11
CA PRO A 126 -18.16 2.40 6.14
C PRO A 126 -17.62 3.09 4.88
N ARG A 127 -16.69 2.42 4.23
CA ARG A 127 -16.18 2.88 2.94
C ARG A 127 -17.24 2.68 1.87
N ALA A 128 -17.56 3.75 1.15
CA ALA A 128 -18.49 3.72 0.04
C ALA A 128 -18.00 4.60 -1.09
N VAL A 129 -18.33 4.21 -2.32
CA VAL A 129 -18.04 4.99 -3.52
C VAL A 129 -19.16 4.82 -4.54
N VAL A 130 -19.52 5.94 -5.17
CA VAL A 130 -20.39 5.97 -6.36
C VAL A 130 -19.61 6.68 -7.46
N ALA A 131 -19.60 6.11 -8.65
CA ALA A 131 -18.97 6.70 -9.82
C ALA A 131 -19.98 6.80 -10.97
N GLN A 132 -20.01 7.95 -11.63
CA GLN A 132 -20.89 8.20 -12.78
C GLN A 132 -20.06 8.77 -13.93
N TRP A 133 -20.18 8.16 -15.09
CA TRP A 133 -19.61 8.63 -16.32
C TRP A 133 -20.59 9.48 -17.12
N GLU A 134 -20.12 10.63 -17.61
CA GLU A 134 -20.85 11.49 -18.53
C GLU A 134 -19.94 11.84 -19.70
N GLY A 135 -20.07 11.11 -20.77
CA GLY A 135 -19.13 11.19 -21.91
C GLY A 135 -17.72 10.82 -21.49
N GLU A 136 -16.78 11.78 -21.55
CA GLU A 136 -15.39 11.58 -21.17
C GLU A 136 -15.05 12.07 -19.76
N LYS A 137 -16.05 12.42 -18.96
CA LYS A 137 -15.88 12.89 -17.58
C LYS A 137 -16.41 11.86 -16.60
N VAL A 138 -15.77 11.76 -15.46
CA VAL A 138 -16.23 10.94 -14.32
C VAL A 138 -16.46 11.84 -13.10
N THR A 139 -17.60 11.67 -12.47
CA THR A 139 -17.88 12.22 -11.13
C THR A 139 -17.87 11.08 -10.12
N ILE A 140 -17.16 11.28 -9.03
CA ILE A 140 -16.97 10.26 -7.99
C ILE A 140 -17.38 10.84 -6.65
N TRP A 141 -18.31 10.20 -5.98
CA TRP A 141 -18.67 10.44 -4.58
C TRP A 141 -18.04 9.36 -3.73
N THR A 142 -17.22 9.73 -2.79
CA THR A 142 -16.48 8.77 -1.96
C THR A 142 -16.32 9.29 -0.54
N SER A 143 -16.37 8.39 0.43
CA SER A 143 -16.00 8.67 1.80
C SER A 143 -14.46 8.79 1.90
N THR A 144 -13.97 10.02 1.96
CA THR A 144 -12.53 10.31 2.10
C THR A 144 -12.31 11.63 2.86
N GLN A 145 -11.26 11.69 3.65
CA GLN A 145 -10.80 12.94 4.28
C GLN A 145 -9.74 13.68 3.43
N VAL A 146 -9.31 13.09 2.31
CA VAL A 146 -8.28 13.63 1.41
C VAL A 146 -8.80 13.68 -0.04
N PRO A 147 -9.82 14.51 -0.35
CA PRO A 147 -10.50 14.49 -1.64
C PRO A 147 -9.59 14.84 -2.82
N PHE A 148 -8.59 15.70 -2.62
CA PHE A 148 -7.66 16.07 -3.68
C PHE A 148 -6.70 14.95 -4.03
N ASP A 149 -6.20 14.22 -3.02
CA ASP A 149 -5.33 13.06 -3.24
C ASP A 149 -6.10 11.90 -3.86
N ALA A 150 -7.35 11.68 -3.43
CA ALA A 150 -8.23 10.70 -4.04
C ALA A 150 -8.46 11.01 -5.54
N ARG A 151 -8.72 12.29 -5.87
CA ARG A 151 -8.84 12.72 -7.26
C ARG A 151 -7.55 12.53 -8.04
N ALA A 152 -6.40 12.89 -7.46
CA ALA A 152 -5.10 12.70 -8.10
C ALA A 152 -4.84 11.22 -8.39
N GLY A 153 -5.09 10.33 -7.44
CA GLY A 153 -4.97 8.88 -7.62
C GLY A 153 -5.88 8.32 -8.72
N VAL A 154 -7.13 8.82 -8.82
CA VAL A 154 -8.02 8.44 -9.93
C VAL A 154 -7.48 8.92 -11.27
N CYS A 155 -6.99 10.17 -11.35
CA CYS A 155 -6.40 10.71 -12.57
C CYS A 155 -5.21 9.88 -13.05
N GLU A 156 -4.33 9.49 -12.14
CA GLU A 156 -3.17 8.65 -12.41
C GLU A 156 -3.59 7.25 -12.85
N THR A 157 -4.48 6.62 -12.11
CA THR A 157 -4.96 5.25 -12.38
C THR A 157 -5.66 5.14 -13.72
N LEU A 158 -6.53 6.11 -14.05
CA LEU A 158 -7.28 6.12 -15.31
C LEU A 158 -6.54 6.84 -16.45
N GLN A 159 -5.37 7.41 -16.19
CA GLN A 159 -4.61 8.24 -17.13
C GLN A 159 -5.45 9.38 -17.70
N MET A 160 -6.21 10.03 -16.85
CA MET A 160 -7.12 11.11 -17.20
C MET A 160 -6.64 12.46 -16.67
N PRO A 161 -6.83 13.55 -17.42
CA PRO A 161 -6.54 14.88 -16.90
C PRO A 161 -7.53 15.26 -15.78
N ALA A 162 -7.05 16.02 -14.79
CA ALA A 162 -7.85 16.43 -13.65
C ALA A 162 -9.13 17.23 -14.02
N SER A 163 -9.18 17.85 -15.19
CA SER A 163 -10.38 18.53 -15.72
C SER A 163 -11.53 17.56 -16.06
N ARG A 164 -11.27 16.28 -16.17
CA ARG A 164 -12.27 15.23 -16.46
C ARG A 164 -12.68 14.42 -15.24
N VAL A 165 -12.04 14.63 -14.06
CA VAL A 165 -12.35 13.93 -12.82
C VAL A 165 -12.87 14.92 -11.79
N ARG A 166 -14.08 14.66 -11.27
CA ARG A 166 -14.75 15.46 -10.26
C ARG A 166 -15.07 14.62 -9.03
#